data_77c0f88683af82b5d51f8d7fe25f59e2
#
_entry.id   77c0f88683af82b5d51f8d7fe25f59e2
#
_cell.length_a   1.000
_cell.length_b   1.000
_cell.length_c   1.000
_cell.angle_alpha   90.00
_cell.angle_beta   90.00
_cell.angle_gamma   90.00
#
_symmetry.space_group_name_H-M   'P 1'
#
loop_
_entity.id
_entity.type
_entity.pdbx_description
1 polymer ?
#
loop_
_entity_poly.entity_id
_entity_poly.type
_entity_poly.pdbx_seq_one_letter_code
_entity_poly.pdbx_strand_id
1 'polypeptide(L)'
;IAGLDYAVFTPEEEIVDPKVVFFSPKEGDPEDYVAIELKNGKCITITNTCAANVLGLIKPEYFAYGNANAARKAMQPLADYMGKTVEEVATQILTRAYEKIEPIIMDLADKYRLEKDQISLVGVGGGAAALIGFCSDKMGLRYSIPDNAEVISSIGVALAMVRDVVERVVPNPTPEDIRSIKAEAIDKAVESGAAADSVDV
;
A
#
# COMPACT_ATOMS: atom_id res chain seq x y z
N ILE A 1 3.93 5.05 16.67
CA ILE A 1 2.67 4.46 16.21
C ILE A 1 1.82 5.54 15.54
N ALA A 2 1.15 5.21 14.44
CA ALA A 2 0.26 6.11 13.73
C ALA A 2 -1.00 6.43 14.55
N GLY A 3 -1.39 7.71 14.60
CA GLY A 3 -2.69 8.12 15.10
C GLY A 3 -3.80 7.79 14.11
N LEU A 4 -5.06 7.92 14.53
CA LEU A 4 -6.21 7.86 13.61
C LEU A 4 -6.25 9.11 12.72
N ASP A 5 -5.76 10.25 13.22
CA ASP A 5 -5.56 11.45 12.42
C ASP A 5 -4.27 11.33 11.62
N TYR A 6 -4.36 11.51 10.31
CA TYR A 6 -3.24 11.32 9.38
C TYR A 6 -1.99 12.13 9.78
N ALA A 7 -0.83 11.50 9.57
CA ALA A 7 0.49 12.10 9.78
C ALA A 7 0.87 12.43 11.23
N VAL A 8 0.11 12.01 12.22
CA VAL A 8 0.47 12.16 13.63
C VAL A 8 1.04 10.84 14.14
N PHE A 9 2.32 10.87 14.56
CA PHE A 9 2.97 9.71 15.19
C PHE A 9 3.00 9.89 16.71
N THR A 10 2.78 8.78 17.41
CA THR A 10 2.84 8.72 18.86
C THR A 10 4.11 7.98 19.25
N PRO A 11 5.07 8.63 19.95
CA PRO A 11 6.26 7.98 20.45
C PRO A 11 5.93 7.03 21.61
N GLU A 12 6.86 6.14 21.95
CA GLU A 12 6.64 5.08 22.93
C GLU A 12 6.27 5.61 24.32
N GLU A 13 6.89 6.71 24.75
CA GLU A 13 6.68 7.34 26.05
C GLU A 13 5.25 7.92 26.22
N GLU A 14 4.59 8.27 25.14
CA GLU A 14 3.20 8.74 25.16
C GLU A 14 2.17 7.61 25.18
N ILE A 15 2.58 6.37 24.94
CA ILE A 15 1.69 5.21 25.01
C ILE A 15 1.49 4.85 26.48
N VAL A 16 0.56 5.56 27.14
CA VAL A 16 0.23 5.40 28.57
C VAL A 16 -1.19 4.89 28.72
N ASP A 17 -1.37 3.85 29.56
CA ASP A 17 -2.67 3.22 29.84
C ASP A 17 -3.48 2.89 28.57
N PRO A 18 -2.88 2.21 27.57
CA PRO A 18 -3.54 1.93 26.31
C PRO A 18 -4.72 0.96 26.53
N LYS A 19 -5.87 1.24 25.90
CA LYS A 19 -7.09 0.41 25.97
C LYS A 19 -7.65 0.16 24.60
N VAL A 20 -8.19 -1.05 24.37
CA VAL A 20 -8.96 -1.34 23.16
C VAL A 20 -10.28 -0.59 23.19
N VAL A 21 -10.60 0.08 22.10
CA VAL A 21 -11.90 0.67 21.82
C VAL A 21 -12.41 0.25 20.45
N PHE A 22 -13.72 0.14 20.32
CA PHE A 22 -14.38 -0.21 19.06
C PHE A 22 -15.15 1.02 18.58
N PHE A 23 -15.15 1.23 17.27
CA PHE A 23 -15.81 2.39 16.67
C PHE A 23 -16.22 2.13 15.23
N SER A 24 -17.13 2.94 14.70
CA SER A 24 -17.45 3.01 13.28
C SER A 24 -16.76 4.23 12.67
N PRO A 25 -15.90 4.09 11.65
CA PRO A 25 -15.20 5.23 11.03
C PRO A 25 -16.14 6.19 10.31
N LYS A 26 -17.22 5.66 9.74
CA LYS A 26 -18.23 6.43 8.98
C LYS A 26 -19.61 5.87 9.24
N GLU A 27 -20.62 6.68 9.03
CA GLU A 27 -22.02 6.24 9.06
C GLU A 27 -22.25 5.09 8.06
N GLY A 28 -22.78 3.98 8.56
CA GLY A 28 -23.02 2.76 7.77
C GLY A 28 -21.86 1.76 7.74
N ASP A 29 -20.68 2.11 8.26
CA ASP A 29 -19.60 1.13 8.45
C ASP A 29 -19.89 0.23 9.67
N PRO A 30 -19.28 -0.99 9.72
CA PRO A 30 -19.32 -1.83 10.91
C PRO A 30 -18.79 -1.10 12.16
N GLU A 31 -19.33 -1.45 13.33
CA GLU A 31 -18.94 -0.84 14.62
C GLU A 31 -17.78 -1.58 15.32
N ASP A 32 -17.13 -2.50 14.62
CA ASP A 32 -16.08 -3.37 15.15
C ASP A 32 -14.66 -3.00 14.68
N TYR A 33 -14.48 -1.79 14.17
CA TYR A 33 -13.15 -1.27 13.91
C TYR A 33 -12.41 -1.02 15.23
N VAL A 34 -11.16 -1.45 15.30
CA VAL A 34 -10.35 -1.40 16.51
C VAL A 34 -9.42 -0.19 16.49
N ALA A 35 -9.45 0.58 17.57
CA ALA A 35 -8.41 1.56 17.91
C ALA A 35 -7.87 1.29 19.32
N ILE A 36 -6.75 1.92 19.63
CA ILE A 36 -6.16 1.92 20.96
C ILE A 36 -6.26 3.34 21.51
N GLU A 37 -7.10 3.52 22.51
CA GLU A 37 -7.25 4.78 23.24
C GLU A 37 -6.18 4.89 24.33
N LEU A 38 -5.51 6.03 24.38
CA LEU A 38 -4.50 6.35 25.38
C LEU A 38 -5.10 7.15 26.53
N LYS A 39 -4.40 7.24 27.67
CA LYS A 39 -4.83 7.98 28.87
C LYS A 39 -5.22 9.43 28.60
N ASN A 40 -4.65 10.08 27.61
CA ASN A 40 -4.93 11.45 27.21
C ASN A 40 -6.12 11.59 26.24
N GLY A 41 -6.83 10.50 25.94
CA GLY A 41 -7.94 10.44 24.98
C GLY A 41 -7.54 10.36 23.52
N LYS A 42 -6.24 10.38 23.20
CA LYS A 42 -5.74 10.20 21.84
C LYS A 42 -5.94 8.76 21.42
N CYS A 43 -6.43 8.53 20.21
CA CYS A 43 -6.54 7.20 19.62
C CYS A 43 -5.40 6.94 18.62
N ILE A 44 -4.83 5.75 18.70
CA ILE A 44 -3.79 5.25 17.80
C ILE A 44 -4.28 3.97 17.12
N THR A 45 -3.68 3.62 15.98
CA THR A 45 -4.05 2.45 15.20
C THR A 45 -2.91 1.44 15.13
N ILE A 46 -3.27 0.16 15.12
CA ILE A 46 -2.35 -0.94 14.86
C ILE A 46 -2.39 -1.24 13.35
N THR A 47 -1.22 -1.27 12.74
CA THR A 47 -1.06 -1.51 11.29
C THR A 47 -0.28 -2.80 11.03
N ASN A 48 -0.28 -3.26 9.77
CA ASN A 48 0.60 -4.36 9.34
C ASN A 48 2.08 -4.05 9.63
N THR A 49 2.49 -2.78 9.51
CA THR A 49 3.86 -2.35 9.87
C THR A 49 4.15 -2.54 11.35
N CYS A 50 3.19 -2.25 12.24
CA CYS A 50 3.34 -2.53 13.67
C CYS A 50 3.53 -4.03 13.92
N ALA A 51 2.70 -4.87 13.31
CA ALA A 51 2.77 -6.32 13.44
C ALA A 51 4.10 -6.89 12.94
N ALA A 52 4.56 -6.43 11.78
CA ALA A 52 5.82 -6.88 11.21
C ALA A 52 7.05 -6.45 12.04
N ASN A 53 7.03 -5.24 12.63
CA ASN A 53 8.08 -4.81 13.57
C ASN A 53 8.07 -5.62 14.87
N VAL A 54 6.89 -5.94 15.41
CA VAL A 54 6.76 -6.83 16.58
C VAL A 54 7.40 -8.19 16.33
N LEU A 55 7.20 -8.74 15.14
CA LEU A 55 7.75 -10.05 14.76
C LEU A 55 9.20 -10.00 14.27
N GLY A 56 9.81 -8.81 14.21
CA GLY A 56 11.20 -8.64 13.74
C GLY A 56 11.41 -8.95 12.26
N LEU A 57 10.37 -8.82 11.44
CA LEU A 57 10.41 -9.14 10.01
C LEU A 57 10.99 -8.02 9.16
N ILE A 58 11.09 -6.79 9.69
CA ILE A 58 11.56 -5.63 8.96
C ILE A 58 13.01 -5.33 9.33
N LYS A 59 13.89 -5.33 8.34
CA LYS A 59 15.30 -5.00 8.55
C LYS A 59 15.51 -3.49 8.71
N PRO A 60 16.57 -3.07 9.44
CA PRO A 60 16.84 -1.65 9.74
C PRO A 60 16.99 -0.74 8.52
N GLU A 61 17.42 -1.29 7.38
CA GLU A 61 17.60 -0.55 6.13
C GLU A 61 16.28 -0.17 5.42
N TYR A 62 15.17 -0.76 5.80
CA TYR A 62 13.89 -0.48 5.15
C TYR A 62 13.12 0.67 5.81
N PHE A 63 12.45 1.48 5.01
CA PHE A 63 11.66 2.63 5.47
C PHE A 63 10.60 2.27 6.52
N ALA A 64 10.02 1.08 6.44
CA ALA A 64 9.02 0.59 7.39
C ALA A 64 9.61 0.15 8.74
N TYR A 65 10.95 0.16 8.92
CA TYR A 65 11.57 -0.18 10.20
C TYR A 65 11.18 0.83 11.26
N GLY A 66 10.73 0.35 12.42
CA GLY A 66 10.20 1.19 13.47
C GLY A 66 10.45 0.62 14.88
N ASN A 67 9.96 1.34 15.88
CA ASN A 67 10.11 0.94 17.28
C ASN A 67 9.19 -0.24 17.62
N ALA A 68 9.77 -1.44 17.70
CA ALA A 68 9.05 -2.66 18.04
C ALA A 68 8.48 -2.63 19.48
N ASN A 69 9.13 -1.94 20.43
CA ASN A 69 8.62 -1.82 21.79
C ASN A 69 7.36 -0.95 21.85
N ALA A 70 7.35 0.17 21.10
CA ALA A 70 6.15 1.00 20.97
C ALA A 70 5.00 0.19 20.34
N ALA A 71 5.29 -0.60 19.30
CA ALA A 71 4.29 -1.46 18.67
C ALA A 71 3.76 -2.54 19.62
N ARG A 72 4.62 -3.19 20.39
CA ARG A 72 4.22 -4.17 21.43
C ARG A 72 3.32 -3.53 22.49
N LYS A 73 3.73 -2.39 23.00
CA LYS A 73 3.01 -1.65 24.05
C LYS A 73 1.61 -1.22 23.56
N ALA A 74 1.51 -0.76 22.32
CA ALA A 74 0.22 -0.42 21.70
C ALA A 74 -0.66 -1.65 21.42
N MET A 75 -0.07 -2.80 21.08
CA MET A 75 -0.80 -4.03 20.74
C MET A 75 -1.22 -4.84 21.98
N GLN A 76 -0.57 -4.64 23.12
CA GLN A 76 -0.82 -5.42 24.34
C GLN A 76 -2.30 -5.44 24.75
N PRO A 77 -3.05 -4.31 24.78
CA PRO A 77 -4.46 -4.35 25.16
C PRO A 77 -5.32 -5.23 24.23
N LEU A 78 -5.00 -5.24 22.94
CA LEU A 78 -5.69 -6.11 21.99
C LEU A 78 -5.35 -7.58 22.23
N ALA A 79 -4.11 -7.88 22.55
CA ALA A 79 -3.67 -9.22 22.89
C ALA A 79 -4.37 -9.71 24.17
N ASP A 80 -4.44 -8.89 25.20
CA ASP A 80 -5.15 -9.19 26.45
C ASP A 80 -6.65 -9.42 26.20
N TYR A 81 -7.29 -8.56 25.40
CA TYR A 81 -8.70 -8.71 25.02
C TYR A 81 -8.96 -10.02 24.28
N MET A 82 -8.04 -10.45 23.42
CA MET A 82 -8.15 -11.70 22.67
C MET A 82 -7.69 -12.95 23.45
N GLY A 83 -7.12 -12.80 24.64
CA GLY A 83 -6.53 -13.89 25.40
C GLY A 83 -5.33 -14.54 24.71
N LYS A 84 -4.50 -13.73 24.03
CA LYS A 84 -3.37 -14.16 23.21
C LYS A 84 -2.10 -13.39 23.56
N THR A 85 -0.97 -13.87 23.06
CA THR A 85 0.29 -13.10 23.10
C THR A 85 0.29 -12.01 22.02
N VAL A 86 1.12 -11.00 22.19
CA VAL A 86 1.30 -9.93 21.19
C VAL A 86 1.80 -10.50 19.86
N GLU A 87 2.66 -11.51 19.89
CA GLU A 87 3.19 -12.20 18.72
C GLU A 87 2.10 -12.99 17.97
N GLU A 88 1.20 -13.63 18.68
CA GLU A 88 0.06 -14.33 18.07
C GLU A 88 -0.89 -13.34 17.39
N VAL A 89 -1.17 -12.20 18.02
CA VAL A 89 -1.99 -11.14 17.42
C VAL A 89 -1.30 -10.55 16.20
N ALA A 90 0.00 -10.24 16.29
CA ALA A 90 0.78 -9.74 15.18
C ALA A 90 0.78 -10.72 13.98
N THR A 91 0.97 -12.01 14.25
CA THR A 91 0.90 -13.06 13.23
C THR A 91 -0.48 -13.14 12.60
N GLN A 92 -1.55 -13.01 13.39
CA GLN A 92 -2.92 -13.02 12.86
C GLN A 92 -3.20 -11.81 11.96
N ILE A 93 -2.73 -10.62 12.35
CA ILE A 93 -2.87 -9.41 11.52
C ILE A 93 -2.23 -9.62 10.15
N LEU A 94 -0.99 -10.11 10.10
CA LEU A 94 -0.31 -10.38 8.83
C LEU A 94 -0.95 -11.52 8.05
N THR A 95 -1.45 -12.54 8.74
CA THR A 95 -2.16 -13.65 8.09
C THR A 95 -3.45 -13.16 7.43
N ARG A 96 -4.23 -12.29 8.10
CA ARG A 96 -5.43 -11.70 7.50
C ARG A 96 -5.14 -10.81 6.29
N ALA A 97 -4.03 -10.09 6.31
CA ALA A 97 -3.57 -9.32 5.15
C ALA A 97 -3.16 -10.26 3.99
N TYR A 98 -2.41 -11.32 4.30
CA TYR A 98 -2.01 -12.34 3.33
C TYR A 98 -3.22 -13.02 2.67
N GLU A 99 -4.22 -13.45 3.44
CA GLU A 99 -5.43 -14.10 2.94
C GLU A 99 -6.21 -13.24 1.92
N LYS A 100 -6.02 -11.92 1.94
CA LYS A 100 -6.60 -11.00 0.96
C LYS A 100 -5.71 -10.82 -0.27
N ILE A 101 -4.39 -10.97 -0.12
CA ILE A 101 -3.41 -10.74 -1.18
C ILE A 101 -3.20 -11.99 -2.03
N GLU A 102 -3.13 -13.16 -1.40
CA GLU A 102 -2.86 -14.44 -2.08
C GLU A 102 -3.80 -14.70 -3.28
N PRO A 103 -5.13 -14.59 -3.17
CA PRO A 103 -6.02 -14.83 -4.31
C PRO A 103 -5.73 -13.91 -5.49
N ILE A 104 -5.38 -12.65 -5.21
CA ILE A 104 -5.07 -11.66 -6.26
C ILE A 104 -3.80 -12.06 -7.03
N ILE A 105 -2.76 -12.51 -6.29
CA ILE A 105 -1.51 -12.99 -6.91
C ILE A 105 -1.79 -14.24 -7.74
N MET A 106 -2.59 -15.17 -7.23
CA MET A 106 -2.92 -16.41 -7.93
C MET A 106 -3.76 -16.15 -9.18
N ASP A 107 -4.75 -15.26 -9.11
CA ASP A 107 -5.56 -14.85 -10.28
C ASP A 107 -4.69 -14.22 -11.37
N LEU A 108 -3.70 -13.41 -10.98
CA LEU A 108 -2.74 -12.84 -11.93
C LEU A 108 -1.84 -13.90 -12.54
N ALA A 109 -1.33 -14.83 -11.74
CA ALA A 109 -0.51 -15.94 -12.20
C ALA A 109 -1.27 -16.79 -13.23
N ASP A 110 -2.52 -17.15 -12.94
CA ASP A 110 -3.38 -17.91 -13.85
C ASP A 110 -3.69 -17.14 -15.13
N LYS A 111 -4.04 -15.86 -15.01
CA LYS A 111 -4.31 -14.99 -16.16
C LYS A 111 -3.14 -14.90 -17.13
N TYR A 112 -1.92 -14.84 -16.62
CA TYR A 112 -0.70 -14.76 -17.42
C TYR A 112 -0.03 -16.12 -17.65
N ARG A 113 -0.63 -17.21 -17.15
CA ARG A 113 -0.13 -18.59 -17.27
C ARG A 113 1.31 -18.74 -16.78
N LEU A 114 1.58 -18.14 -15.61
CA LEU A 114 2.91 -18.18 -15.00
C LEU A 114 3.06 -19.44 -14.14
N GLU A 115 4.15 -20.15 -14.33
CA GLU A 115 4.56 -21.21 -13.41
C GLU A 115 5.18 -20.58 -12.14
N LYS A 116 5.14 -21.32 -11.03
CA LYS A 116 5.57 -20.81 -9.72
C LYS A 116 7.01 -20.29 -9.70
N ASP A 117 7.92 -20.92 -10.42
CA ASP A 117 9.33 -20.53 -10.54
C ASP A 117 9.55 -19.25 -11.37
N GLN A 118 8.55 -18.86 -12.16
CA GLN A 118 8.54 -17.62 -12.96
C GLN A 118 8.02 -16.41 -12.15
N ILE A 119 7.39 -16.65 -10.98
CA ILE A 119 6.82 -15.58 -10.16
C ILE A 119 7.90 -15.02 -9.22
N SER A 120 8.05 -13.71 -9.22
CA SER A 120 8.82 -12.97 -8.22
C SER A 120 8.01 -11.77 -7.75
N LEU A 121 7.88 -11.64 -6.44
CA LEU A 121 7.17 -10.51 -5.83
C LEU A 121 8.12 -9.32 -5.72
N VAL A 122 7.66 -8.13 -6.11
CA VAL A 122 8.42 -6.88 -5.94
C VAL A 122 7.64 -5.96 -5.00
N GLY A 123 8.23 -5.70 -3.84
CA GLY A 123 7.63 -4.81 -2.84
C GLY A 123 7.97 -3.36 -3.13
N VAL A 124 6.94 -2.52 -3.32
CA VAL A 124 7.10 -1.07 -3.53
C VAL A 124 6.17 -0.27 -2.60
N GLY A 125 6.56 0.95 -2.30
CA GLY A 125 5.89 1.81 -1.32
C GLY A 125 6.46 1.68 0.09
N GLY A 126 6.24 2.67 0.95
CA GLY A 126 6.83 2.75 2.28
C GLY A 126 6.49 1.59 3.22
N GLY A 127 5.37 0.92 3.01
CA GLY A 127 4.93 -0.24 3.80
C GLY A 127 5.31 -1.61 3.24
N ALA A 128 5.98 -1.68 2.10
CA ALA A 128 6.26 -2.93 1.38
C ALA A 128 6.94 -3.99 2.25
N ALA A 129 7.96 -3.60 3.02
CA ALA A 129 8.71 -4.50 3.89
C ALA A 129 7.87 -5.18 4.99
N ALA A 130 6.70 -4.62 5.31
CA ALA A 130 5.82 -5.18 6.33
C ALA A 130 5.10 -6.46 5.87
N LEU A 131 4.88 -6.65 4.57
CA LEU A 131 4.06 -7.73 4.05
C LEU A 131 4.77 -8.63 3.05
N ILE A 132 5.67 -8.07 2.23
CA ILE A 132 6.23 -8.81 1.08
C ILE A 132 6.98 -10.08 1.50
N GLY A 133 7.81 -10.00 2.54
CA GLY A 133 8.55 -11.15 3.07
C GLY A 133 7.60 -12.21 3.62
N PHE A 134 6.61 -11.79 4.41
CA PHE A 134 5.62 -12.70 4.99
C PHE A 134 4.80 -13.42 3.90
N CYS A 135 4.34 -12.69 2.87
CA CYS A 135 3.62 -13.29 1.74
C CYS A 135 4.52 -14.24 0.94
N SER A 136 5.77 -13.84 0.69
CA SER A 136 6.77 -14.65 0.01
C SER A 136 6.99 -15.99 0.70
N ASP A 137 7.21 -15.96 2.01
CA ASP A 137 7.43 -17.18 2.82
C ASP A 137 6.19 -18.09 2.80
N LYS A 138 4.99 -17.53 2.93
CA LYS A 138 3.73 -18.29 2.89
C LYS A 138 3.49 -18.95 1.54
N MET A 139 3.79 -18.26 0.45
CA MET A 139 3.59 -18.76 -0.91
C MET A 139 4.77 -19.59 -1.44
N GLY A 140 5.94 -19.51 -0.78
CA GLY A 140 7.20 -20.09 -1.25
C GLY A 140 7.65 -19.45 -2.57
N LEU A 141 7.52 -18.13 -2.70
CA LEU A 141 7.93 -17.33 -3.84
C LEU A 141 9.21 -16.55 -3.51
N ARG A 142 9.88 -16.07 -4.54
CA ARG A 142 10.99 -15.11 -4.39
C ARG A 142 10.42 -13.70 -4.23
N TYR A 143 11.13 -12.84 -3.52
CA TYR A 143 10.79 -11.43 -3.46
C TYR A 143 12.02 -10.52 -3.48
N SER A 144 11.81 -9.27 -3.82
CA SER A 144 12.78 -8.19 -3.69
C SER A 144 12.09 -6.88 -3.29
N ILE A 145 12.84 -6.01 -2.65
CA ILE A 145 12.47 -4.62 -2.38
C ILE A 145 13.57 -3.78 -3.02
N PRO A 146 13.28 -3.05 -4.11
CA PRO A 146 14.27 -2.22 -4.79
C PRO A 146 14.69 -1.01 -3.95
N ASP A 147 15.85 -0.45 -4.27
CA ASP A 147 16.28 0.82 -3.70
C ASP A 147 15.24 1.92 -4.00
N ASN A 148 15.01 2.80 -3.04
CA ASN A 148 14.00 3.88 -3.10
C ASN A 148 12.55 3.35 -3.30
N ALA A 149 12.26 2.13 -2.89
CA ALA A 149 10.92 1.55 -2.98
C ALA A 149 9.84 2.43 -2.34
N GLU A 150 10.18 3.16 -1.27
CA GLU A 150 9.26 4.04 -0.52
C GLU A 150 8.79 5.26 -1.33
N VAL A 151 9.58 5.72 -2.31
CA VAL A 151 9.28 6.88 -3.15
C VAL A 151 9.01 6.52 -4.62
N ILE A 152 8.90 5.24 -4.94
CA ILE A 152 8.78 4.76 -6.33
C ILE A 152 7.55 5.34 -7.05
N SER A 153 6.45 5.58 -6.33
CA SER A 153 5.25 6.21 -6.90
C SER A 153 5.52 7.66 -7.30
N SER A 154 6.27 8.41 -6.49
CA SER A 154 6.65 9.79 -6.81
C SER A 154 7.60 9.85 -8.00
N ILE A 155 8.55 8.90 -8.09
CA ILE A 155 9.43 8.75 -9.26
C ILE A 155 8.61 8.42 -10.50
N GLY A 156 7.65 7.48 -10.38
CA GLY A 156 6.78 7.11 -11.48
C GLY A 156 5.93 8.29 -11.99
N VAL A 157 5.38 9.10 -11.09
CA VAL A 157 4.63 10.31 -11.45
C VAL A 157 5.54 11.34 -12.14
N ALA A 158 6.76 11.55 -11.63
CA ALA A 158 7.71 12.48 -12.24
C ALA A 158 8.18 12.06 -13.65
N LEU A 159 8.16 10.75 -13.92
CA LEU A 159 8.51 10.17 -15.23
C LEU A 159 7.28 9.91 -16.13
N ALA A 160 6.07 10.08 -15.59
CA ALA A 160 4.86 9.84 -16.35
C ALA A 160 4.73 10.89 -17.46
N MET A 161 4.47 10.38 -18.67
CA MET A 161 4.12 11.23 -19.82
C MET A 161 2.60 11.28 -19.96
N VAL A 162 2.08 12.43 -20.33
CA VAL A 162 0.68 12.56 -20.73
C VAL A 162 0.50 11.79 -22.03
N ARG A 163 -0.52 10.93 -22.08
CA ARG A 163 -0.88 10.20 -23.31
C ARG A 163 -2.38 10.30 -23.52
N ASP A 164 -2.75 10.72 -24.72
CA ASP A 164 -4.14 10.68 -25.18
C ASP A 164 -4.25 9.91 -26.50
N VAL A 165 -5.44 9.44 -26.85
CA VAL A 165 -5.68 8.66 -28.05
C VAL A 165 -6.93 9.20 -28.73
N VAL A 166 -6.81 9.49 -30.03
CA VAL A 166 -7.94 9.84 -30.91
C VAL A 166 -8.10 8.75 -31.95
N GLU A 167 -9.27 8.12 -31.97
CA GLU A 167 -9.60 7.09 -32.95
C GLU A 167 -10.80 7.57 -33.81
N ARG A 168 -10.65 7.51 -35.14
CA ARG A 168 -11.73 7.77 -36.09
C ARG A 168 -11.66 6.79 -37.26
N VAL A 169 -12.82 6.34 -37.69
CA VAL A 169 -12.95 5.57 -38.94
C VAL A 169 -13.26 6.52 -40.08
N VAL A 170 -12.29 6.76 -40.96
CA VAL A 170 -12.43 7.62 -42.12
C VAL A 170 -12.18 6.80 -43.39
N PRO A 171 -13.22 6.49 -44.19
CA PRO A 171 -13.05 5.77 -45.44
C PRO A 171 -12.29 6.65 -46.46
N ASN A 172 -11.14 6.15 -46.98
CA ASN A 172 -10.25 6.86 -47.90
C ASN A 172 -9.79 8.23 -47.38
N PRO A 173 -8.98 8.26 -46.28
CA PRO A 173 -8.58 9.50 -45.63
C PRO A 173 -7.77 10.41 -46.56
N THR A 174 -8.11 11.69 -46.55
CA THR A 174 -7.36 12.74 -47.24
C THR A 174 -6.22 13.25 -46.31
N PRO A 175 -5.21 13.96 -46.90
CA PRO A 175 -4.19 14.62 -46.05
C PRO A 175 -4.78 15.65 -45.08
N GLU A 176 -5.95 16.23 -45.39
CA GLU A 176 -6.68 17.14 -44.50
C GLU A 176 -7.25 16.41 -43.29
N ASP A 177 -7.87 15.24 -43.50
CA ASP A 177 -8.40 14.42 -42.43
C ASP A 177 -7.28 13.99 -41.43
N ILE A 178 -6.12 13.60 -41.99
CA ILE A 178 -4.96 13.23 -41.15
C ILE A 178 -4.48 14.43 -40.33
N ARG A 179 -4.38 15.61 -40.90
CA ARG A 179 -4.00 16.84 -40.17
C ARG A 179 -5.00 17.20 -39.10
N SER A 180 -6.29 17.06 -39.37
CA SER A 180 -7.36 17.33 -38.42
C SER A 180 -7.30 16.38 -37.21
N ILE A 181 -7.08 15.08 -37.46
CA ILE A 181 -6.96 14.08 -36.39
C ILE A 181 -5.72 14.31 -35.52
N LYS A 182 -4.59 14.66 -36.15
CA LYS A 182 -3.37 15.00 -35.40
C LYS A 182 -3.54 16.26 -34.55
N ALA A 183 -4.17 17.29 -35.08
CA ALA A 183 -4.46 18.51 -34.32
C ALA A 183 -5.34 18.21 -33.11
N GLU A 184 -6.41 17.42 -33.29
CA GLU A 184 -7.26 17.01 -32.18
C GLU A 184 -6.50 16.18 -31.12
N ALA A 185 -5.57 15.31 -31.53
CA ALA A 185 -4.76 14.52 -30.58
C ALA A 185 -3.82 15.43 -29.76
N ILE A 186 -3.23 16.45 -30.41
CA ILE A 186 -2.41 17.47 -29.75
C ILE A 186 -3.26 18.25 -28.72
N ASP A 187 -4.42 18.75 -29.14
CA ASP A 187 -5.30 19.54 -28.29
C ASP A 187 -5.72 18.75 -27.06
N LYS A 188 -6.11 17.48 -27.21
CA LYS A 188 -6.47 16.61 -26.10
C LYS A 188 -5.30 16.35 -25.15
N ALA A 189 -4.11 16.11 -25.66
CA ALA A 189 -2.93 15.93 -24.85
C ALA A 189 -2.62 17.20 -24.02
N VAL A 190 -2.77 18.38 -24.63
CA VAL A 190 -2.58 19.68 -23.95
C VAL A 190 -3.67 19.91 -22.90
N GLU A 191 -4.94 19.62 -23.19
CA GLU A 191 -6.04 19.66 -22.22
C GLU A 191 -5.79 18.72 -21.03
N SER A 192 -5.14 17.58 -21.28
CA SER A 192 -4.74 16.61 -20.25
C SER A 192 -3.46 17.01 -19.49
N GLY A 193 -2.87 18.18 -19.79
CA GLY A 193 -1.75 18.78 -19.06
C GLY A 193 -0.38 18.67 -19.73
N ALA A 194 -0.28 18.22 -20.99
CA ALA A 194 0.99 18.23 -21.73
C ALA A 194 1.39 19.67 -22.12
N ALA A 195 2.70 19.97 -22.12
CA ALA A 195 3.19 21.19 -22.73
C ALA A 195 3.08 21.10 -24.25
N ALA A 196 2.48 22.11 -24.90
CA ALA A 196 2.14 22.05 -26.31
C ALA A 196 3.36 21.83 -27.25
N ASP A 197 4.53 22.28 -26.84
CA ASP A 197 5.81 22.11 -27.55
C ASP A 197 6.48 20.76 -27.34
N SER A 198 5.93 19.93 -26.42
CA SER A 198 6.45 18.60 -26.09
C SER A 198 5.59 17.45 -26.61
N VAL A 199 4.47 17.75 -27.28
CA VAL A 199 3.56 16.72 -27.81
C VAL A 199 4.08 16.16 -29.13
N ASP A 200 4.27 14.86 -29.19
CA ASP A 200 4.63 14.10 -30.40
C ASP A 200 3.44 13.23 -30.85
N VAL A 201 3.09 13.28 -32.20
CA VAL A 201 1.91 12.61 -32.78
C VAL A 201 2.25 11.88 -34.07
#